data_611d78fbc65b8b55fb906409cbe2cc38
#
_entry.id   611d78fbc65b8b55fb906409cbe2cc38
#
_cell.length_a   1.000
_cell.length_b   1.000
_cell.length_c   1.000
_cell.angle_alpha   90.00
_cell.angle_beta   90.00
_cell.angle_gamma   90.00
#
_symmetry.space_group_name_H-M   'P 1'
#
loop_
_entity.id
_entity.type
_entity.pdbx_description
1 polymer ?
#
loop_
_entity_poly.entity_id
_entity_poly.type
_entity_poly.pdbx_seq_one_letter_code
_entity_poly.pdbx_strand_id
1 'polypeptide(L)'
;MCPAREYIVTDSILKTEPLRRLIPPLAGLVFIVLFVWLGFWQLDRAQQKNELVALFEDDAPYSRLHNDMPVEIFQRIESLGQYQADQQVLIDNIVVNGRVGYYVMTSFRHAPDAPLLIVNRGWIEKTQLNTLPDIGVTDEFVTLRGRVGRLPRVGIRPGEAFEGDDGWPKVAVYPTLEEMATELDAELLPFVLLLSPDADSGYVRRWQPPQSGPMMHYGYAFQWFVMALAVLGILVWNFRKKLQPGDNDQDEQT
;
A
#
# COMPACT_ATOMS: atom_id res chain seq x y z
N MET A 1 -19.64 -77.96 -34.72
CA MET A 1 -20.78 -77.05 -34.58
C MET A 1 -20.60 -76.32 -33.23
N CYS A 2 -20.02 -75.13 -33.27
CA CYS A 2 -19.79 -74.29 -32.08
C CYS A 2 -20.71 -73.07 -32.19
N PRO A 3 -21.53 -72.68 -31.18
CA PRO A 3 -22.39 -71.54 -31.28
C PRO A 3 -21.55 -70.27 -30.96
N ALA A 4 -21.68 -69.32 -31.84
CA ALA A 4 -21.14 -67.98 -31.68
C ALA A 4 -21.77 -67.26 -30.48
N ARG A 5 -20.95 -66.73 -29.57
CA ARG A 5 -21.36 -65.90 -28.41
C ARG A 5 -21.43 -64.47 -28.87
N GLU A 6 -22.64 -63.99 -29.06
CA GLU A 6 -22.90 -62.55 -29.25
C GLU A 6 -22.50 -61.75 -27.98
N TYR A 7 -21.52 -60.91 -28.09
CA TYR A 7 -21.20 -59.91 -27.07
C TYR A 7 -22.17 -58.73 -27.24
N ILE A 8 -23.15 -58.62 -26.36
CA ILE A 8 -23.98 -57.46 -26.25
C ILE A 8 -23.07 -56.36 -25.60
N VAL A 9 -22.57 -55.47 -26.42
CA VAL A 9 -21.94 -54.23 -25.96
C VAL A 9 -23.08 -53.34 -25.48
N THR A 10 -23.28 -53.31 -24.18
CA THR A 10 -24.19 -52.35 -23.54
C THR A 10 -23.52 -50.97 -23.58
N ASP A 11 -23.86 -50.22 -24.62
CA ASP A 11 -23.48 -48.84 -24.79
C ASP A 11 -24.26 -47.96 -23.79
N SER A 12 -23.84 -47.95 -22.52
CA SER A 12 -24.31 -47.03 -21.51
C SER A 12 -23.63 -45.68 -21.73
N ILE A 13 -23.93 -45.03 -22.86
CA ILE A 13 -23.61 -43.61 -23.04
C ILE A 13 -24.55 -42.83 -22.10
N LEU A 14 -24.02 -42.57 -20.90
CA LEU A 14 -24.60 -41.64 -19.95
C LEU A 14 -24.98 -40.34 -20.70
N LYS A 15 -26.25 -39.99 -20.68
CA LYS A 15 -26.83 -38.75 -21.26
C LYS A 15 -26.21 -37.53 -20.57
N THR A 16 -24.95 -37.17 -20.89
CA THR A 16 -24.24 -36.01 -20.40
C THR A 16 -24.53 -34.75 -21.23
N GLU A 17 -25.28 -34.88 -22.32
CA GLU A 17 -25.62 -33.82 -23.27
C GLU A 17 -26.31 -32.59 -22.64
N PRO A 18 -27.33 -32.73 -21.77
CA PRO A 18 -27.96 -31.52 -21.19
C PRO A 18 -27.03 -30.76 -20.22
N LEU A 19 -26.18 -31.48 -19.50
CA LEU A 19 -25.24 -30.85 -18.55
C LEU A 19 -24.15 -30.05 -19.27
N ARG A 20 -23.60 -30.56 -20.37
CA ARG A 20 -22.60 -29.84 -21.20
C ARG A 20 -23.12 -28.56 -21.80
N ARG A 21 -24.43 -28.47 -22.10
CA ARG A 21 -25.07 -27.26 -22.64
C ARG A 21 -25.28 -26.14 -21.59
N LEU A 22 -25.32 -26.48 -20.29
CA LEU A 22 -25.48 -25.57 -19.19
C LEU A 22 -24.14 -24.97 -18.68
N ILE A 23 -23.01 -25.67 -18.91
CA ILE A 23 -21.69 -25.23 -18.46
C ILE A 23 -21.32 -23.85 -18.98
N PRO A 24 -21.41 -23.52 -20.28
CA PRO A 24 -21.01 -22.20 -20.76
C PRO A 24 -21.83 -21.03 -20.18
N PRO A 25 -23.17 -21.07 -20.10
CA PRO A 25 -23.93 -19.98 -19.51
C PRO A 25 -23.70 -19.86 -17.99
N LEU A 26 -23.52 -20.98 -17.28
CA LEU A 26 -23.22 -20.96 -15.86
C LEU A 26 -21.82 -20.37 -15.60
N ALA A 27 -20.81 -20.78 -16.37
CA ALA A 27 -19.48 -20.18 -16.31
C ALA A 27 -19.51 -18.68 -16.61
N GLY A 28 -20.26 -18.25 -17.63
CA GLY A 28 -20.45 -16.84 -17.95
C GLY A 28 -21.08 -16.06 -16.80
N LEU A 29 -22.08 -16.63 -16.13
CA LEU A 29 -22.69 -15.99 -14.96
C LEU A 29 -21.69 -15.84 -13.80
N VAL A 30 -20.90 -16.88 -13.54
CA VAL A 30 -19.83 -16.84 -12.53
C VAL A 30 -18.82 -15.75 -12.85
N PHE A 31 -18.39 -15.61 -14.12
CA PHE A 31 -17.46 -14.55 -14.52
C PHE A 31 -18.07 -13.15 -14.37
N ILE A 32 -19.35 -12.97 -14.69
CA ILE A 32 -20.03 -11.68 -14.48
C ILE A 32 -20.01 -11.30 -13.01
N VAL A 33 -20.39 -12.22 -12.11
CA VAL A 33 -20.38 -11.98 -10.67
C VAL A 33 -18.97 -11.66 -10.19
N LEU A 34 -17.97 -12.41 -10.63
CA LEU A 34 -16.57 -12.18 -10.28
C LEU A 34 -16.09 -10.81 -10.73
N PHE A 35 -16.34 -10.42 -11.99
CA PHE A 35 -15.88 -9.14 -12.52
C PHE A 35 -16.57 -7.96 -11.87
N VAL A 36 -17.87 -8.07 -11.60
CA VAL A 36 -18.61 -7.03 -10.85
C VAL A 36 -18.04 -6.87 -9.45
N TRP A 37 -17.78 -7.99 -8.75
CA TRP A 37 -17.17 -7.96 -7.42
C TRP A 37 -15.77 -7.33 -7.44
N LEU A 38 -14.91 -7.68 -8.40
CA LEU A 38 -13.59 -7.09 -8.58
C LEU A 38 -13.68 -5.59 -8.91
N GLY A 39 -14.68 -5.17 -9.69
CA GLY A 39 -14.95 -3.77 -9.98
C GLY A 39 -15.26 -2.97 -8.71
N PHE A 40 -16.17 -3.44 -7.87
CA PHE A 40 -16.49 -2.80 -6.59
C PHE A 40 -15.31 -2.84 -5.61
N TRP A 41 -14.56 -3.92 -5.54
CA TRP A 41 -13.35 -4.00 -4.74
C TRP A 41 -12.31 -2.93 -5.15
N GLN A 42 -12.14 -2.69 -6.44
CA GLN A 42 -11.25 -1.63 -6.93
C GLN A 42 -11.78 -0.23 -6.58
N LEU A 43 -13.10 0.00 -6.62
CA LEU A 43 -13.69 1.27 -6.19
C LEU A 43 -13.46 1.53 -4.70
N ASP A 44 -13.61 0.52 -3.86
CA ASP A 44 -13.31 0.61 -2.43
C ASP A 44 -11.84 0.97 -2.19
N ARG A 45 -10.91 0.35 -2.93
CA ARG A 45 -9.49 0.70 -2.88
C ARG A 45 -9.21 2.13 -3.34
N ALA A 46 -9.91 2.60 -4.39
CA ALA A 46 -9.78 3.99 -4.84
C ALA A 46 -10.25 4.97 -3.74
N GLN A 47 -11.36 4.65 -3.07
CA GLN A 47 -11.89 5.48 -1.99
C GLN A 47 -10.93 5.54 -0.80
N GLN A 48 -10.38 4.41 -0.34
CA GLN A 48 -9.36 4.38 0.73
C GLN A 48 -8.15 5.26 0.38
N LYS A 49 -7.73 5.27 -0.89
CA LYS A 49 -6.63 6.13 -1.34
C LYS A 49 -7.00 7.60 -1.36
N ASN A 50 -8.23 7.94 -1.77
CA ASN A 50 -8.73 9.32 -1.71
C ASN A 50 -8.76 9.85 -0.27
N GLU A 51 -9.22 9.04 0.67
CA GLU A 51 -9.27 9.41 2.09
C GLU A 51 -7.85 9.69 2.64
N LEU A 52 -6.87 8.85 2.30
CA LEU A 52 -5.47 9.08 2.68
C LEU A 52 -4.89 10.36 2.06
N VAL A 53 -5.23 10.68 0.81
CA VAL A 53 -4.80 11.93 0.17
C VAL A 53 -5.46 13.12 0.85
N ALA A 54 -6.77 13.04 1.12
CA ALA A 54 -7.50 14.10 1.81
C ALA A 54 -6.95 14.37 3.22
N LEU A 55 -6.64 13.33 4.00
CA LEU A 55 -5.99 13.47 5.30
C LEU A 55 -4.59 14.11 5.19
N PHE A 56 -3.87 13.81 4.12
CA PHE A 56 -2.56 14.43 3.89
C PHE A 56 -2.66 15.91 3.51
N GLU A 57 -3.66 16.28 2.73
CA GLU A 57 -3.91 17.66 2.26
C GLU A 57 -4.71 18.50 3.28
N ASP A 58 -5.29 17.86 4.32
CA ASP A 58 -6.07 18.54 5.33
C ASP A 58 -5.23 19.58 6.09
N ASP A 59 -5.73 20.82 6.10
CA ASP A 59 -5.17 21.96 6.83
C ASP A 59 -5.79 22.13 8.24
N ALA A 60 -6.35 21.08 8.80
CA ALA A 60 -6.85 21.07 10.16
C ALA A 60 -5.86 21.65 11.18
N PRO A 61 -6.31 22.30 12.24
CA PRO A 61 -5.43 22.84 13.27
C PRO A 61 -4.58 21.73 13.91
N TYR A 62 -3.39 22.12 14.38
CA TYR A 62 -2.50 21.19 15.07
C TYR A 62 -3.11 20.73 16.39
N SER A 63 -3.12 19.43 16.65
CA SER A 63 -3.45 18.84 17.94
C SER A 63 -2.21 18.80 18.81
N ARG A 64 -2.33 19.12 20.11
CA ARG A 64 -1.21 18.96 21.05
C ARG A 64 -0.94 17.49 21.31
N LEU A 65 0.34 17.12 21.26
CA LEU A 65 0.78 15.78 21.63
C LEU A 65 0.64 15.58 23.16
N HIS A 66 0.06 14.44 23.55
CA HIS A 66 0.06 13.93 24.93
C HIS A 66 0.13 12.40 24.90
N ASN A 67 0.59 11.77 25.99
CA ASN A 67 1.05 10.39 25.98
C ASN A 67 0.04 9.35 25.49
N ASP A 68 -1.23 9.49 25.81
CA ASP A 68 -2.28 8.50 25.50
C ASP A 68 -3.19 8.93 24.34
N MET A 69 -2.75 9.88 23.52
CA MET A 69 -3.56 10.38 22.42
C MET A 69 -3.66 9.33 21.31
N PRO A 70 -4.88 8.93 20.92
CA PRO A 70 -5.03 8.17 19.69
C PRO A 70 -4.61 9.05 18.50
N VAL A 71 -3.70 8.55 17.68
CA VAL A 71 -3.19 9.29 16.51
C VAL A 71 -3.58 8.58 15.23
N GLU A 72 -4.00 9.38 14.25
CA GLU A 72 -4.25 8.92 12.90
C GLU A 72 -3.07 9.25 11.97
N ILE A 73 -2.88 8.44 10.96
CA ILE A 73 -1.85 8.71 9.95
C ILE A 73 -2.11 10.08 9.29
N PHE A 74 -1.05 10.88 9.13
CA PHE A 74 -1.06 12.25 8.61
C PHE A 74 -1.75 13.31 9.48
N GLN A 75 -2.28 12.95 10.64
CA GLN A 75 -2.78 13.93 11.60
C GLN A 75 -1.71 14.97 11.90
N ARG A 76 -2.11 16.25 11.93
CA ARG A 76 -1.21 17.36 12.29
C ARG A 76 -1.03 17.42 13.80
N ILE A 77 0.23 17.38 14.24
CA ILE A 77 0.60 17.39 15.67
C ILE A 77 1.58 18.53 15.94
N GLU A 78 1.37 19.17 17.08
CA GLU A 78 2.27 20.14 17.68
C GLU A 78 2.77 19.62 19.04
N SER A 79 4.05 19.78 19.33
CA SER A 79 4.64 19.38 20.60
C SER A 79 5.73 20.34 21.02
N LEU A 80 5.76 20.73 22.29
CA LEU A 80 6.87 21.45 22.92
C LEU A 80 7.82 20.45 23.57
N GLY A 81 9.13 20.58 23.42
CA GLY A 81 10.12 19.72 24.03
C GLY A 81 11.53 20.00 23.54
N GLN A 82 12.43 19.03 23.71
CA GLN A 82 13.83 19.12 23.34
C GLN A 82 14.26 17.98 22.46
N TYR A 83 15.12 18.27 21.48
CA TYR A 83 15.84 17.22 20.75
C TYR A 83 16.89 16.56 21.65
N GLN A 84 17.12 15.27 21.44
CA GLN A 84 18.27 14.56 21.99
C GLN A 84 19.37 14.59 20.91
N ALA A 85 20.24 15.59 20.98
CA ALA A 85 21.19 15.91 19.89
C ALA A 85 22.22 14.78 19.66
N ASP A 86 22.50 14.01 20.67
CA ASP A 86 23.41 12.86 20.69
C ASP A 86 22.75 11.53 20.25
N GLN A 87 21.43 11.52 20.08
CA GLN A 87 20.65 10.32 19.71
C GLN A 87 19.99 10.49 18.34
N GLN A 88 20.79 10.46 17.30
CA GLN A 88 20.30 10.63 15.91
C GLN A 88 20.60 9.40 15.05
N VAL A 89 19.64 9.05 14.20
CA VAL A 89 19.75 7.92 13.27
C VAL A 89 19.61 8.41 11.83
N LEU A 90 20.53 8.00 10.99
CA LEU A 90 20.52 8.24 9.55
C LEU A 90 19.98 6.99 8.85
N ILE A 91 18.77 7.05 8.30
CA ILE A 91 18.25 5.93 7.48
C ILE A 91 18.84 6.05 6.08
N ASP A 92 19.71 5.11 5.72
CA ASP A 92 20.45 5.08 4.45
C ASP A 92 19.58 4.57 3.29
N ASN A 93 20.13 4.72 2.08
CA ASN A 93 19.55 4.26 0.82
C ASN A 93 18.20 4.91 0.46
N ILE A 94 17.94 6.12 0.93
CA ILE A 94 16.76 6.89 0.55
C ILE A 94 17.03 7.67 -0.73
N VAL A 95 16.29 7.38 -1.78
CA VAL A 95 16.44 8.03 -3.10
C VAL A 95 15.41 9.13 -3.25
N VAL A 96 15.88 10.37 -3.45
CA VAL A 96 15.05 11.55 -3.76
C VAL A 96 15.56 12.19 -5.04
N ASN A 97 14.69 12.35 -6.04
CA ASN A 97 15.04 12.92 -7.35
C ASN A 97 16.25 12.24 -8.03
N GLY A 98 16.37 10.91 -7.89
CA GLY A 98 17.47 10.13 -8.48
C GLY A 98 18.80 10.21 -7.72
N ARG A 99 18.85 10.88 -6.57
CA ARG A 99 20.04 10.99 -5.72
C ARG A 99 19.86 10.16 -4.45
N VAL A 100 20.89 9.46 -4.05
CA VAL A 100 20.93 8.67 -2.82
C VAL A 100 21.27 9.57 -1.64
N GLY A 101 20.63 9.35 -0.51
CA GLY A 101 20.86 10.10 0.72
C GLY A 101 20.28 9.42 1.94
N TYR A 102 20.13 10.20 2.98
CA TYR A 102 19.64 9.75 4.28
C TYR A 102 18.36 10.49 4.67
N TYR A 103 17.43 9.79 5.33
CA TYR A 103 16.51 10.49 6.23
C TYR A 103 17.16 10.68 7.59
N VAL A 104 17.08 11.91 8.10
CA VAL A 104 17.61 12.28 9.41
C VAL A 104 16.52 12.11 10.46
N MET A 105 16.69 11.07 11.29
CA MET A 105 15.80 10.80 12.42
C MET A 105 16.46 11.28 13.70
N THR A 106 15.77 12.12 14.45
CA THR A 106 16.27 12.65 15.72
C THR A 106 15.25 12.35 16.82
N SER A 107 15.72 11.84 17.94
CA SER A 107 14.90 11.60 19.12
C SER A 107 14.47 12.93 19.73
N PHE A 108 13.23 13.00 20.20
CA PHE A 108 12.64 14.19 20.79
C PHE A 108 11.89 13.86 22.07
N ARG A 109 12.18 14.57 23.14
CA ARG A 109 11.57 14.42 24.45
C ARG A 109 10.56 15.53 24.68
N HIS A 110 9.27 15.17 24.72
CA HIS A 110 8.17 16.10 24.90
C HIS A 110 7.72 16.26 26.35
N ALA A 111 8.06 15.31 27.22
CA ALA A 111 7.80 15.37 28.64
C ALA A 111 8.86 14.52 29.40
N PRO A 112 9.14 14.81 30.68
CA PRO A 112 9.93 13.92 31.53
C PRO A 112 9.29 12.52 31.57
N ASP A 113 10.08 11.48 31.56
CA ASP A 113 9.64 10.08 31.67
C ASP A 113 8.62 9.59 30.61
N ALA A 114 8.38 10.39 29.56
CA ALA A 114 7.55 9.98 28.44
C ALA A 114 8.35 9.22 27.38
N PRO A 115 7.72 8.31 26.62
CA PRO A 115 8.31 7.70 25.46
C PRO A 115 8.85 8.76 24.48
N LEU A 116 9.98 8.48 23.86
CA LEU A 116 10.58 9.42 22.90
C LEU A 116 9.77 9.44 21.59
N LEU A 117 9.62 10.62 21.03
CA LEU A 117 9.10 10.81 19.69
C LEU A 117 10.27 10.81 18.69
N ILE A 118 10.21 9.96 17.68
CA ILE A 118 11.15 10.02 16.56
C ILE A 118 10.68 11.06 15.56
N VAL A 119 11.51 12.05 15.28
CA VAL A 119 11.24 13.14 14.34
C VAL A 119 12.04 12.92 13.06
N ASN A 120 11.35 12.77 11.94
CA ASN A 120 11.99 12.80 10.62
C ASN A 120 12.19 14.28 10.22
N ARG A 121 13.44 14.75 10.29
CA ARG A 121 13.82 16.13 9.96
C ARG A 121 13.99 16.37 8.47
N GLY A 122 13.83 15.34 7.64
CA GLY A 122 13.93 15.43 6.19
C GLY A 122 15.09 14.62 5.61
N TRP A 123 15.29 14.80 4.32
CA TRP A 123 16.30 14.10 3.55
C TRP A 123 17.52 14.97 3.30
N ILE A 124 18.71 14.38 3.45
CA ILE A 124 20.00 14.98 3.12
C ILE A 124 20.74 14.10 2.13
N GLU A 125 21.39 14.70 1.13
CA GLU A 125 22.14 13.98 0.10
C GLU A 125 23.40 13.35 0.70
N LYS A 126 23.72 12.13 0.28
CA LYS A 126 24.97 11.44 0.57
C LYS A 126 26.05 11.95 -0.36
N THR A 127 26.82 12.93 0.08
CA THR A 127 27.83 13.61 -0.74
C THR A 127 29.16 12.86 -0.80
N GLN A 128 29.49 12.08 0.24
CA GLN A 128 30.71 11.30 0.35
C GLN A 128 30.43 9.92 0.91
N LEU A 129 31.17 8.91 0.44
CA LEU A 129 30.93 7.52 0.84
C LEU A 129 31.31 7.21 2.29
N ASN A 130 32.29 7.94 2.85
CA ASN A 130 32.89 7.64 4.16
C ASN A 130 32.78 8.78 5.17
N THR A 131 32.00 9.81 4.90
CA THR A 131 31.81 10.93 5.84
C THR A 131 30.34 11.17 6.06
N LEU A 132 29.89 11.07 7.30
CA LEU A 132 28.50 11.38 7.66
C LEU A 132 28.29 12.90 7.59
N PRO A 133 27.09 13.34 7.16
CA PRO A 133 26.76 14.75 7.13
C PRO A 133 26.69 15.33 8.54
N ASP A 134 26.98 16.63 8.68
CA ASP A 134 26.70 17.36 9.90
C ASP A 134 25.18 17.52 10.04
N ILE A 135 24.64 16.93 11.10
CA ILE A 135 23.20 16.92 11.40
C ILE A 135 22.88 17.58 12.75
N GLY A 136 23.76 18.46 13.23
CA GLY A 136 23.59 19.14 14.48
C GLY A 136 22.19 19.72 14.69
N VAL A 137 21.76 19.78 15.92
CA VAL A 137 20.46 20.34 16.35
C VAL A 137 20.63 21.02 17.69
N THR A 138 19.79 22.02 17.97
CA THR A 138 19.80 22.72 19.26
C THR A 138 19.25 21.85 20.39
N ASP A 139 19.82 22.02 21.58
CA ASP A 139 19.32 21.42 22.84
C ASP A 139 18.27 22.29 23.52
N GLU A 140 17.87 23.39 22.89
CA GLU A 140 16.86 24.28 23.45
C GLU A 140 15.44 23.70 23.33
N PHE A 141 14.53 24.18 24.17
CA PHE A 141 13.12 23.87 24.04
C PHE A 141 12.57 24.50 22.76
N VAL A 142 12.01 23.64 21.90
CA VAL A 142 11.42 24.06 20.64
C VAL A 142 9.99 23.55 20.50
N THR A 143 9.17 24.30 19.79
CA THR A 143 7.85 23.82 19.38
C THR A 143 7.98 23.15 18.03
N LEU A 144 7.77 21.82 18.02
CA LEU A 144 7.71 21.05 16.80
C LEU A 144 6.29 21.05 16.23
N ARG A 145 6.21 21.16 14.92
CA ARG A 145 5.00 20.97 14.14
C ARG A 145 5.27 19.97 13.04
N GLY A 146 4.32 19.08 12.81
CA GLY A 146 4.49 18.07 11.77
C GLY A 146 3.24 17.22 11.59
N ARG A 147 3.38 16.16 10.80
CA ARG A 147 2.33 15.16 10.59
C ARG A 147 2.77 13.80 11.10
N VAL A 148 1.82 13.05 11.64
CA VAL A 148 2.05 11.64 11.99
C VAL A 148 2.43 10.86 10.74
N GLY A 149 3.54 10.16 10.81
CA GLY A 149 4.06 9.34 9.72
C GLY A 149 4.51 7.96 10.17
N ARG A 150 5.11 7.25 9.26
CA ARG A 150 5.73 5.94 9.49
C ARG A 150 7.15 5.94 8.98
N LEU A 151 7.97 5.05 9.52
CA LEU A 151 9.29 4.77 8.96
C LEU A 151 9.16 4.22 7.54
N PRO A 152 10.12 4.54 6.65
CA PRO A 152 10.18 3.93 5.34
C PRO A 152 10.35 2.41 5.47
N ARG A 153 9.70 1.64 4.60
CA ARG A 153 9.74 0.18 4.62
C ARG A 153 10.12 -0.36 3.25
N VAL A 154 10.83 -1.48 3.26
CA VAL A 154 11.10 -2.29 2.06
C VAL A 154 10.43 -3.65 2.20
N GLY A 155 10.18 -4.32 1.09
CA GLY A 155 9.55 -5.64 1.10
C GLY A 155 10.43 -6.71 1.75
N ILE A 156 11.73 -6.69 1.45
CA ILE A 156 12.75 -7.59 2.02
C ILE A 156 13.98 -6.76 2.33
N ARG A 157 14.45 -6.80 3.58
CA ARG A 157 15.72 -6.24 4.00
C ARG A 157 16.72 -7.39 4.20
N PRO A 158 17.86 -7.40 3.53
CA PRO A 158 18.93 -8.33 3.84
C PRO A 158 19.68 -7.83 5.08
N GLY A 159 19.90 -8.68 6.08
CA GLY A 159 20.67 -8.37 7.27
C GLY A 159 19.90 -7.58 8.35
N GLU A 160 20.65 -7.14 9.36
CA GLU A 160 20.16 -6.33 10.46
C GLU A 160 19.98 -4.87 10.04
N ALA A 161 19.17 -4.12 10.80
CA ALA A 161 18.93 -2.71 10.50
C ALA A 161 20.14 -1.85 10.82
N PHE A 162 20.80 -2.14 11.92
CA PHE A 162 21.99 -1.45 12.39
C PHE A 162 23.20 -2.38 12.24
N GLU A 163 24.20 -1.91 11.50
CA GLU A 163 25.46 -2.62 11.32
C GLU A 163 26.59 -1.79 11.99
N GLY A 164 27.32 -2.42 12.91
CA GLY A 164 28.47 -1.81 13.59
C GLY A 164 28.13 -1.07 14.89
N ASP A 165 29.16 -0.80 15.68
CA ASP A 165 29.08 -0.11 16.99
C ASP A 165 29.80 1.26 16.91
N ASP A 166 29.58 2.00 15.87
CA ASP A 166 30.41 3.16 15.49
C ASP A 166 30.07 4.48 16.19
N GLY A 167 29.36 4.44 17.33
CA GLY A 167 28.98 5.67 18.04
C GLY A 167 27.79 6.37 17.39
N TRP A 168 27.61 7.65 17.68
CA TRP A 168 26.52 8.48 17.16
C TRP A 168 27.05 9.48 16.11
N PRO A 169 26.27 9.84 15.07
CA PRO A 169 24.95 9.30 14.72
C PRO A 169 25.04 7.86 14.19
N LYS A 170 24.05 7.03 14.50
CA LYS A 170 23.92 5.67 13.97
C LYS A 170 23.42 5.68 12.53
N VAL A 171 23.93 4.77 11.71
CA VAL A 171 23.41 4.54 10.34
C VAL A 171 22.59 3.26 10.34
N ALA A 172 21.38 3.32 9.75
CA ALA A 172 20.48 2.19 9.70
C ALA A 172 19.89 2.00 8.29
N VAL A 173 19.61 0.75 7.95
CA VAL A 173 18.97 0.38 6.69
C VAL A 173 17.53 -0.07 6.98
N TYR A 174 16.55 0.81 6.74
CA TYR A 174 15.12 0.56 6.95
C TYR A 174 14.76 -0.07 8.30
N PRO A 175 15.11 0.55 9.42
CA PRO A 175 14.84 0.02 10.77
C PRO A 175 13.34 0.01 11.06
N THR A 176 12.91 -0.87 11.98
CA THR A 176 11.61 -0.79 12.64
C THR A 176 11.69 0.12 13.87
N LEU A 177 10.54 0.53 14.42
CA LEU A 177 10.53 1.29 15.68
C LEU A 177 11.04 0.46 16.86
N GLU A 178 10.81 -0.87 16.86
CA GLU A 178 11.32 -1.77 17.89
C GLU A 178 12.85 -1.87 17.85
N GLU A 179 13.44 -1.98 16.65
CA GLU A 179 14.90 -1.97 16.49
C GLU A 179 15.50 -0.62 16.91
N MET A 180 14.83 0.49 16.57
CA MET A 180 15.25 1.82 17.02
C MET A 180 15.12 1.98 18.53
N ALA A 181 14.08 1.47 19.17
CA ALA A 181 13.91 1.50 20.61
C ALA A 181 15.04 0.74 21.34
N THR A 182 15.43 -0.42 20.78
CA THR A 182 16.55 -1.21 21.30
C THR A 182 17.87 -0.45 21.17
N GLU A 183 18.13 0.16 20.02
CA GLU A 183 19.38 0.90 19.75
C GLU A 183 19.50 2.18 20.58
N LEU A 184 18.35 2.84 20.85
CA LEU A 184 18.27 4.06 21.66
C LEU A 184 18.20 3.78 23.18
N ASP A 185 18.05 2.50 23.58
CA ASP A 185 17.77 2.08 24.95
C ASP A 185 16.62 2.92 25.58
N ALA A 186 15.53 3.10 24.81
CA ALA A 186 14.43 3.96 25.19
C ALA A 186 13.08 3.46 24.64
N GLU A 187 12.02 3.74 25.38
CA GLU A 187 10.65 3.55 24.89
C GLU A 187 10.30 4.61 23.85
N LEU A 188 9.67 4.21 22.73
CA LEU A 188 9.28 5.09 21.65
C LEU A 188 7.77 5.17 21.49
N LEU A 189 7.27 6.32 21.07
CA LEU A 189 5.90 6.43 20.55
C LEU A 189 5.73 5.56 19.29
N PRO A 190 4.54 4.97 19.05
CA PRO A 190 4.32 4.00 17.96
C PRO A 190 4.22 4.64 16.56
N PHE A 191 4.73 5.85 16.40
CA PHE A 191 4.74 6.60 15.14
C PHE A 191 5.95 7.51 15.06
N VAL A 192 6.21 8.07 13.88
CA VAL A 192 7.21 9.13 13.68
C VAL A 192 6.51 10.45 13.36
N LEU A 193 7.13 11.57 13.69
CA LEU A 193 6.69 12.88 13.27
C LEU A 193 7.43 13.29 11.99
N LEU A 194 6.71 13.49 10.89
CA LEU A 194 7.24 14.13 9.70
C LEU A 194 7.25 15.64 9.94
N LEU A 195 8.43 16.20 10.14
CA LEU A 195 8.59 17.62 10.47
C LEU A 195 7.96 18.51 9.38
N SER A 196 7.21 19.55 9.79
CA SER A 196 6.57 20.47 8.84
C SER A 196 7.58 21.07 7.86
N PRO A 197 7.23 21.20 6.57
CA PRO A 197 8.08 21.91 5.61
C PRO A 197 8.43 23.34 6.03
N ASP A 198 7.54 24.00 6.80
CA ASP A 198 7.69 25.39 7.27
C ASP A 198 8.55 25.53 8.52
N ALA A 199 9.07 24.43 9.10
CA ALA A 199 9.94 24.51 10.26
C ALA A 199 11.29 25.17 9.89
N ASP A 200 11.80 26.02 10.78
CA ASP A 200 13.03 26.78 10.56
C ASP A 200 14.26 25.87 10.44
N SER A 201 14.24 24.69 11.06
CA SER A 201 15.34 23.73 11.03
C SER A 201 14.93 22.44 10.31
N GLY A 202 15.91 21.79 9.66
CA GLY A 202 15.73 20.51 9.00
C GLY A 202 16.24 20.52 7.55
N TYR A 203 15.90 19.45 6.82
CA TYR A 203 16.46 19.15 5.52
C TYR A 203 15.38 19.16 4.44
N VAL A 204 15.58 18.52 3.29
CA VAL A 204 14.57 18.46 2.24
C VAL A 204 13.35 17.67 2.72
N ARG A 205 12.21 18.34 2.87
CA ARG A 205 10.95 17.80 3.40
C ARG A 205 9.85 17.84 2.34
N ARG A 206 9.96 16.94 1.39
CA ARG A 206 8.94 16.77 0.34
C ARG A 206 8.08 15.54 0.69
N TRP A 207 7.31 15.70 1.74
CA TRP A 207 6.35 14.66 2.10
C TRP A 207 5.28 14.56 1.01
N GLN A 208 5.01 13.33 0.57
CA GLN A 208 4.00 13.06 -0.45
C GLN A 208 3.02 12.01 0.09
N PRO A 209 1.74 12.12 -0.27
CA PRO A 209 0.80 11.05 -0.01
C PRO A 209 1.28 9.76 -0.70
N PRO A 210 0.78 8.58 -0.30
CA PRO A 210 1.16 7.31 -0.92
C PRO A 210 1.09 7.38 -2.43
N GLN A 211 2.18 7.06 -3.13
CA GLN A 211 2.39 7.29 -4.58
C GLN A 211 1.40 6.59 -5.51
N SER A 212 0.72 5.55 -5.08
CA SER A 212 -0.35 4.93 -5.86
C SER A 212 -1.64 5.73 -5.69
N GLY A 213 -1.84 6.74 -6.54
CA GLY A 213 -3.06 7.55 -6.55
C GLY A 213 -4.32 6.72 -6.87
N PRO A 214 -5.51 7.25 -6.54
CA PRO A 214 -6.79 6.57 -6.73
C PRO A 214 -7.12 6.28 -8.21
N MET A 215 -6.56 7.08 -9.14
CA MET A 215 -6.84 6.99 -10.58
C MET A 215 -6.54 5.61 -11.18
N MET A 216 -5.48 4.94 -10.73
CA MET A 216 -5.14 3.60 -11.20
C MET A 216 -6.23 2.59 -10.82
N HIS A 217 -6.77 2.69 -9.62
CA HIS A 217 -7.86 1.81 -9.16
C HIS A 217 -9.17 2.09 -9.90
N TYR A 218 -9.49 3.35 -10.22
CA TYR A 218 -10.65 3.69 -11.08
C TYR A 218 -10.48 3.09 -12.49
N GLY A 219 -9.28 3.14 -13.07
CA GLY A 219 -9.00 2.51 -14.37
C GLY A 219 -9.23 1.00 -14.34
N TYR A 220 -8.77 0.31 -13.31
CA TYR A 220 -9.03 -1.14 -13.14
C TYR A 220 -10.50 -1.44 -12.88
N ALA A 221 -11.21 -0.64 -12.07
CA ALA A 221 -12.64 -0.82 -11.86
C ALA A 221 -13.42 -0.72 -13.18
N PHE A 222 -13.14 0.29 -13.99
CA PHE A 222 -13.72 0.43 -15.32
C PHE A 222 -13.47 -0.79 -16.20
N GLN A 223 -12.24 -1.30 -16.23
CA GLN A 223 -11.87 -2.48 -17.01
C GLN A 223 -12.67 -3.73 -16.58
N TRP A 224 -12.83 -3.95 -15.27
CA TRP A 224 -13.61 -5.07 -14.75
C TRP A 224 -15.09 -4.97 -15.14
N PHE A 225 -15.71 -3.80 -15.03
CA PHE A 225 -17.11 -3.61 -15.46
C PHE A 225 -17.29 -3.79 -16.95
N VAL A 226 -16.35 -3.32 -17.79
CA VAL A 226 -16.39 -3.55 -19.25
C VAL A 226 -16.31 -5.05 -19.56
N MET A 227 -15.46 -5.82 -18.88
CA MET A 227 -15.39 -7.27 -19.05
C MET A 227 -16.71 -7.95 -18.64
N ALA A 228 -17.33 -7.53 -17.53
CA ALA A 228 -18.63 -8.06 -17.12
C ALA A 228 -19.72 -7.82 -18.20
N LEU A 229 -19.76 -6.60 -18.75
CA LEU A 229 -20.68 -6.23 -19.83
C LEU A 229 -20.41 -7.01 -21.13
N ALA A 230 -19.15 -7.25 -21.47
CA ALA A 230 -18.78 -8.04 -22.65
C ALA A 230 -19.28 -9.49 -22.52
N VAL A 231 -19.05 -10.13 -21.35
CA VAL A 231 -19.56 -11.49 -21.09
C VAL A 231 -21.08 -11.54 -21.11
N LEU A 232 -21.75 -10.55 -20.52
CA LEU A 232 -23.21 -10.44 -20.56
C LEU A 232 -23.72 -10.31 -22.00
N GLY A 233 -23.08 -9.46 -22.82
CA GLY A 233 -23.40 -9.30 -24.24
C GLY A 233 -23.28 -10.61 -25.01
N ILE A 234 -22.22 -11.38 -24.79
CA ILE A 234 -22.01 -12.69 -25.41
C ILE A 234 -23.11 -13.67 -24.97
N LEU A 235 -23.47 -13.70 -23.69
CA LEU A 235 -24.54 -14.58 -23.19
C LEU A 235 -25.90 -14.24 -23.81
N VAL A 236 -26.24 -12.95 -23.85
CA VAL A 236 -27.50 -12.45 -24.45
C VAL A 236 -27.55 -12.79 -25.96
N TRP A 237 -26.44 -12.56 -26.67
CA TRP A 237 -26.36 -12.88 -28.11
C TRP A 237 -26.54 -14.37 -28.35
N ASN A 238 -25.86 -15.23 -27.61
CA ASN A 238 -25.98 -16.69 -27.71
C ASN A 238 -27.41 -17.16 -27.37
N PHE A 239 -28.06 -16.53 -26.38
CA PHE A 239 -29.44 -16.87 -26.00
C PHE A 239 -30.43 -16.48 -27.12
N ARG A 240 -30.28 -15.26 -27.68
CA ARG A 240 -31.13 -14.81 -28.80
C ARG A 240 -30.96 -15.70 -30.03
N LYS A 241 -29.75 -16.11 -30.38
CA LYS A 241 -29.49 -17.00 -31.52
C LYS A 241 -30.16 -18.37 -31.33
N LYS A 242 -30.30 -18.88 -30.12
CA LYS A 242 -31.00 -20.15 -29.84
C LYS A 242 -32.52 -20.03 -29.92
N LEU A 243 -33.07 -18.82 -29.78
CA LEU A 243 -34.52 -18.54 -29.87
C LEU A 243 -35.01 -18.25 -31.29
N GLN A 244 -34.13 -18.01 -32.27
CA GLN A 244 -34.49 -17.88 -33.68
C GLN A 244 -34.60 -19.29 -34.26
N PRO A 245 -35.81 -19.79 -34.62
CA PRO A 245 -35.96 -21.05 -35.35
C PRO A 245 -35.27 -20.91 -36.72
N GLY A 246 -34.46 -21.89 -37.12
CA GLY A 246 -33.81 -21.86 -38.42
C GLY A 246 -34.83 -21.83 -39.55
N ASP A 247 -34.78 -20.75 -40.33
CA ASP A 247 -35.54 -20.57 -41.60
C ASP A 247 -34.82 -21.31 -42.75
N ASN A 248 -34.48 -22.59 -42.55
CA ASN A 248 -33.71 -23.35 -43.51
C ASN A 248 -34.42 -24.60 -44.07
N ASP A 249 -35.76 -24.72 -44.00
CA ASP A 249 -36.49 -25.86 -44.57
C ASP A 249 -37.33 -25.51 -45.82
N GLN A 250 -37.00 -24.47 -46.57
CA GLN A 250 -37.80 -24.14 -47.80
C GLN A 250 -37.07 -24.27 -49.15
N ASP A 251 -35.81 -24.67 -49.19
CA ASP A 251 -35.06 -24.75 -50.49
C ASP A 251 -34.83 -26.16 -51.04
N GLU A 252 -35.57 -27.19 -50.55
CA GLU A 252 -35.40 -28.55 -51.08
C GLU A 252 -36.71 -29.16 -51.65
N GLN A 253 -37.55 -28.32 -52.31
CA GLN A 253 -38.66 -28.81 -53.16
C GLN A 253 -38.86 -27.91 -54.40
N THR A 254 -37.91 -28.03 -55.37
CA THR A 254 -38.23 -27.70 -56.77
C THR A 254 -37.39 -28.60 -57.69
#